data_03657e9163e9c0284dbdeb752fe48f73
#
_entry.id   03657e9163e9c0284dbdeb752fe48f73
#
_cell.length_a   1.000
_cell.length_b   1.000
_cell.length_c   1.000
_cell.angle_alpha   90.00
_cell.angle_beta   90.00
_cell.angle_gamma   90.00
#
_symmetry.space_group_name_H-M   'P 1'
#
loop_
_entity.id
_entity.type
_entity.pdbx_description
1 polymer ?
#
loop_
_entity_poly.entity_id
_entity_poly.type
_entity_poly.pdbx_seq_one_letter_code
_entity_poly.pdbx_strand_id
1 'polypeptide(L)'
;MYMRQPVFVAGVALLLLGSALACKDSSGPLAPYDPQIVNVTDNFSFQVTSVSNITWTYTYHWQNTGDSATVNQATNGTAGSAILTVLDKNGTQLYSQSLSGNGTFGMSKGVAGSWTIRVQFTNYSGTIDFNVQKQ
;
A
#
# COMPACT_ATOMS: atom_id res chain seq x y z
N MET A 1 57.14 54.61 -23.32
CA MET A 1 57.21 53.29 -22.71
C MET A 1 55.91 53.08 -21.94
N TYR A 2 54.92 52.43 -22.59
CA TYR A 2 53.63 52.23 -21.97
C TYR A 2 53.53 50.79 -21.47
N MET A 3 53.41 50.63 -20.18
CA MET A 3 53.07 49.35 -19.57
C MET A 3 51.56 49.13 -19.66
N ARG A 4 51.16 48.15 -20.46
CA ARG A 4 49.79 47.66 -20.46
C ARG A 4 49.67 46.64 -19.34
N GLN A 5 48.87 46.94 -18.36
CA GLN A 5 48.43 45.97 -17.36
C GLN A 5 47.36 45.05 -17.96
N PRO A 6 47.45 43.75 -17.73
CA PRO A 6 46.39 42.85 -18.11
C PRO A 6 45.27 42.96 -17.09
N VAL A 7 44.06 43.20 -17.61
CA VAL A 7 42.82 43.15 -16.82
C VAL A 7 42.53 41.68 -16.58
N PHE A 8 42.63 41.24 -15.33
CA PHE A 8 42.11 39.96 -14.90
C PHE A 8 40.61 40.06 -14.78
N VAL A 9 39.90 39.50 -15.73
CA VAL A 9 38.47 39.26 -15.60
C VAL A 9 38.29 38.03 -14.68
N ALA A 10 37.96 38.27 -13.43
CA ALA A 10 37.55 37.23 -12.52
C ALA A 10 36.18 36.72 -12.96
N GLY A 11 36.17 35.56 -13.62
CA GLY A 11 34.96 34.84 -13.90
C GLY A 11 34.35 34.33 -12.61
N VAL A 12 33.22 34.92 -12.23
CA VAL A 12 32.40 34.40 -11.15
C VAL A 12 31.69 33.15 -11.68
N ALA A 13 32.21 31.99 -11.31
CA ALA A 13 31.51 30.73 -11.54
C ALA A 13 30.33 30.67 -10.57
N LEU A 14 29.14 30.98 -11.09
CA LEU A 14 27.87 30.80 -10.37
C LEU A 14 27.60 29.32 -10.32
N LEU A 15 27.95 28.66 -9.21
CA LEU A 15 27.49 27.31 -8.91
C LEU A 15 25.97 27.37 -8.64
N LEU A 16 25.19 27.09 -9.65
CA LEU A 16 23.77 26.75 -9.48
C LEU A 16 23.73 25.35 -8.80
N LEU A 17 23.63 25.33 -7.47
CA LEU A 17 23.14 24.17 -6.78
C LEU A 17 21.69 23.98 -7.21
N GLY A 18 21.49 23.19 -8.26
CA GLY A 18 20.19 22.66 -8.55
C GLY A 18 19.78 21.75 -7.41
N SER A 19 18.96 22.25 -6.48
CA SER A 19 18.21 21.39 -5.59
C SER A 19 17.30 20.52 -6.45
N ALA A 20 17.72 19.30 -6.70
CA ALA A 20 16.85 18.28 -7.23
C ALA A 20 15.75 18.04 -6.19
N LEU A 21 14.61 18.71 -6.34
CA LEU A 21 13.38 18.29 -5.71
C LEU A 21 13.09 16.90 -6.25
N ALA A 22 13.46 15.89 -5.50
CA ALA A 22 12.97 14.56 -5.75
C ALA A 22 11.45 14.60 -5.52
N CYS A 23 10.70 14.87 -6.59
CA CYS A 23 9.30 14.52 -6.62
C CYS A 23 9.28 13.01 -6.42
N LYS A 24 8.84 12.54 -5.24
CA LYS A 24 8.35 11.19 -5.12
C LYS A 24 7.15 11.11 -6.05
N ASP A 25 7.40 10.62 -7.26
CA ASP A 25 6.32 10.17 -8.10
C ASP A 25 5.67 9.03 -7.34
N SER A 26 4.51 9.30 -6.72
CA SER A 26 3.63 8.26 -6.21
C SER A 26 3.01 7.57 -7.43
N SER A 27 3.84 6.80 -8.13
CA SER A 27 3.46 6.08 -9.35
C SER A 27 2.81 4.75 -9.04
N GLY A 28 2.30 4.56 -7.82
CA GLY A 28 1.52 3.39 -7.46
C GLY A 28 0.14 3.40 -8.12
N PRO A 29 -0.46 2.21 -8.34
CA PRO A 29 -1.79 2.10 -8.97
C PRO A 29 -2.90 2.78 -8.18
N LEU A 30 -2.70 3.11 -6.91
CA LEU A 30 -3.59 3.94 -6.09
C LEU A 30 -3.17 5.41 -6.04
N ALA A 31 -2.15 5.83 -6.78
CA ALA A 31 -1.78 7.25 -6.79
C ALA A 31 -2.98 8.13 -7.19
N PRO A 32 -3.24 9.24 -6.51
CA PRO A 32 -2.49 9.84 -5.41
C PRO A 32 -2.80 9.24 -4.01
N TYR A 33 -3.49 8.13 -3.92
CA TYR A 33 -3.95 7.51 -2.68
C TYR A 33 -2.95 6.43 -2.26
N ASP A 34 -2.03 6.75 -1.38
CA ASP A 34 -1.07 5.77 -0.85
C ASP A 34 -1.69 4.97 0.29
N PRO A 35 -1.82 3.62 0.16
CA PRO A 35 -2.31 2.81 1.25
C PRO A 35 -1.31 2.80 2.41
N GLN A 36 -1.84 2.90 3.63
CA GLN A 36 -1.07 2.68 4.84
C GLN A 36 -1.13 1.19 5.18
N ILE A 37 0.03 0.57 5.24
CA ILE A 37 0.15 -0.87 5.46
C ILE A 37 1.03 -1.12 6.67
N VAL A 38 0.52 -1.96 7.58
CA VAL A 38 1.33 -2.60 8.63
C VAL A 38 1.39 -4.09 8.29
N ASN A 39 2.58 -4.60 8.06
CA ASN A 39 2.81 -5.99 7.74
C ASN A 39 3.92 -6.53 8.64
N VAL A 40 3.52 -7.07 9.75
CA VAL A 40 4.40 -7.70 10.74
C VAL A 40 3.91 -9.10 11.04
N THR A 41 4.74 -9.93 11.67
CA THR A 41 4.35 -11.28 12.07
C THR A 41 3.08 -11.23 12.91
N ASP A 42 2.10 -12.06 12.55
CA ASP A 42 0.82 -12.24 13.22
C ASP A 42 -0.14 -11.04 13.19
N ASN A 43 0.23 -9.94 12.52
CA ASN A 43 -0.65 -8.79 12.34
C ASN A 43 -0.43 -8.10 10.99
N PHE A 44 -1.51 -7.93 10.24
CA PHE A 44 -1.53 -7.20 8.97
C PHE A 44 -2.66 -6.17 8.99
N SER A 45 -2.40 -4.95 8.57
CA SER A 45 -3.44 -3.96 8.37
C SER A 45 -3.27 -3.21 7.04
N PHE A 46 -4.39 -2.83 6.48
CA PHE A 46 -4.47 -2.09 5.23
C PHE A 46 -5.50 -0.97 5.38
N GLN A 47 -5.09 0.25 5.09
CA GLN A 47 -5.97 1.40 5.10
C GLN A 47 -5.71 2.27 3.87
N VAL A 48 -6.75 2.63 3.17
CA VAL A 48 -6.73 3.64 2.10
C VAL A 48 -7.98 4.48 2.17
N THR A 49 -7.81 5.80 2.09
CA THR A 49 -8.89 6.75 2.32
C THR A 49 -9.35 7.40 1.03
N SER A 50 -10.66 7.46 0.83
CA SER A 50 -11.32 8.26 -0.21
C SER A 50 -10.79 8.02 -1.63
N VAL A 51 -10.56 6.76 -2.00
CA VAL A 51 -10.19 6.41 -3.37
C VAL A 51 -11.38 6.61 -4.32
N SER A 52 -11.09 6.85 -5.58
CA SER A 52 -12.09 7.09 -6.60
C SER A 52 -11.85 6.24 -7.83
N ASN A 53 -12.83 5.42 -8.18
CA ASN A 53 -12.90 4.60 -9.38
C ASN A 53 -11.62 3.76 -9.63
N ILE A 54 -11.21 2.98 -8.64
CA ILE A 54 -10.02 2.14 -8.70
C ILE A 54 -10.39 0.72 -9.15
N THR A 55 -9.64 0.20 -10.12
CA THR A 55 -9.67 -1.21 -10.52
C THR A 55 -8.24 -1.73 -10.49
N TRP A 56 -7.93 -2.51 -9.48
CA TRP A 56 -6.59 -3.09 -9.27
C TRP A 56 -6.63 -4.22 -8.26
N THR A 57 -5.63 -5.09 -8.30
CA THR A 57 -5.43 -6.17 -7.32
C THR A 57 -4.10 -5.97 -6.61
N TYR A 58 -4.13 -5.86 -5.30
CA TYR A 58 -2.96 -5.87 -4.42
C TYR A 58 -2.75 -7.26 -3.86
N THR A 59 -1.50 -7.68 -3.81
CA THR A 59 -1.11 -8.97 -3.22
C THR A 59 0.04 -8.74 -2.25
N TYR A 60 -0.14 -9.24 -1.03
CA TYR A 60 0.85 -9.16 0.05
C TYR A 60 1.15 -10.55 0.58
N HIS A 61 2.37 -10.75 1.04
CA HIS A 61 2.75 -11.93 1.81
C HIS A 61 2.85 -11.54 3.28
N TRP A 62 2.19 -12.31 4.13
CA TRP A 62 2.07 -12.05 5.55
C TRP A 62 2.43 -13.29 6.36
N GLN A 63 3.30 -13.13 7.35
CA GLN A 63 3.72 -14.23 8.20
C GLN A 63 2.69 -14.47 9.31
N ASN A 64 2.05 -15.63 9.31
CA ASN A 64 1.18 -16.13 10.37
C ASN A 64 1.82 -17.35 11.02
N THR A 65 2.13 -17.24 12.31
CA THR A 65 2.71 -18.35 13.09
C THR A 65 1.67 -19.35 13.59
N GLY A 66 0.39 -19.04 13.44
CA GLY A 66 -0.75 -19.89 13.80
C GLY A 66 -1.44 -20.49 12.59
N ASP A 67 -2.47 -21.27 12.85
CA ASP A 67 -3.29 -21.94 11.84
C ASP A 67 -4.60 -21.21 11.55
N SER A 68 -4.92 -20.16 12.28
CA SER A 68 -6.15 -19.38 12.10
C SER A 68 -5.92 -17.89 12.27
N ALA A 69 -6.86 -17.11 11.75
CA ALA A 69 -6.87 -15.66 11.84
C ALA A 69 -8.29 -15.12 11.85
N THR A 70 -8.42 -13.89 12.28
CA THR A 70 -9.64 -13.09 12.17
C THR A 70 -9.37 -11.86 11.35
N VAL A 71 -10.39 -11.37 10.64
CA VAL A 71 -10.36 -10.08 9.96
C VAL A 71 -11.37 -9.13 10.61
N ASN A 72 -10.91 -7.93 10.91
CA ASN A 72 -11.76 -6.82 11.35
C ASN A 72 -11.86 -5.82 10.21
N GLN A 73 -13.08 -5.51 9.78
CA GLN A 73 -13.38 -4.62 8.66
C GLN A 73 -14.14 -3.40 9.12
N ALA A 74 -13.67 -2.22 8.73
CA ALA A 74 -14.30 -0.92 8.96
C ALA A 74 -14.22 -0.08 7.68
N THR A 75 -14.98 -0.47 6.66
CA THR A 75 -14.97 0.16 5.34
C THR A 75 -16.18 1.04 5.13
N ASN A 76 -16.01 2.05 4.28
CA ASN A 76 -17.10 2.92 3.84
C ASN A 76 -16.99 3.11 2.32
N GLY A 77 -17.58 2.17 1.57
CA GLY A 77 -17.64 2.20 0.12
C GLY A 77 -18.82 2.99 -0.39
N THR A 78 -18.62 3.78 -1.45
CA THR A 78 -19.66 4.56 -2.11
C THR A 78 -20.01 4.02 -3.49
N ALA A 79 -19.11 3.28 -4.14
CA ALA A 79 -19.34 2.65 -5.44
C ALA A 79 -18.38 1.49 -5.67
N GLY A 80 -18.76 0.59 -6.59
CA GLY A 80 -17.94 -0.56 -6.98
C GLY A 80 -17.84 -1.63 -5.91
N SER A 81 -16.81 -2.48 -6.02
CA SER A 81 -16.58 -3.58 -5.09
C SER A 81 -15.12 -3.71 -4.69
N ALA A 82 -14.91 -4.19 -3.47
CA ALA A 82 -13.60 -4.59 -2.97
C ALA A 82 -13.74 -5.94 -2.28
N ILE A 83 -12.90 -6.89 -2.66
CA ILE A 83 -12.92 -8.25 -2.14
C ILE A 83 -11.59 -8.55 -1.48
N LEU A 84 -11.64 -9.02 -0.22
CA LEU A 84 -10.49 -9.54 0.49
C LEU A 84 -10.46 -11.05 0.37
N THR A 85 -9.36 -11.58 -0.12
CA THR A 85 -9.07 -13.02 -0.18
C THR A 85 -7.81 -13.32 0.60
N VAL A 86 -7.85 -14.36 1.42
CA VAL A 86 -6.69 -14.83 2.19
C VAL A 86 -6.45 -16.29 1.88
N LEU A 87 -5.22 -16.61 1.50
CA LEU A 87 -4.74 -17.95 1.21
C LEU A 87 -3.67 -18.33 2.24
N ASP A 88 -3.63 -19.60 2.65
CA ASP A 88 -2.55 -20.09 3.51
C ASP A 88 -1.24 -20.31 2.72
N LYS A 89 -0.21 -20.80 3.37
CA LYS A 89 1.10 -21.01 2.74
C LYS A 89 1.06 -22.02 1.58
N ASN A 90 0.06 -22.91 1.54
CA ASN A 90 -0.12 -23.90 0.49
C ASN A 90 -1.05 -23.39 -0.64
N GLY A 91 -1.52 -22.15 -0.56
CA GLY A 91 -2.44 -21.55 -1.52
C GLY A 91 -3.90 -21.97 -1.33
N THR A 92 -4.24 -22.57 -0.19
CA THR A 92 -5.63 -22.89 0.16
C THR A 92 -6.37 -21.62 0.55
N GLN A 93 -7.52 -21.38 -0.06
CA GLN A 93 -8.35 -20.22 0.25
C GLN A 93 -9.03 -20.42 1.62
N LEU A 94 -8.73 -19.53 2.55
CA LEU A 94 -9.29 -19.54 3.90
C LEU A 94 -10.41 -18.53 4.09
N TYR A 95 -10.41 -17.48 3.26
CA TYR A 95 -11.35 -16.37 3.35
C TYR A 95 -11.49 -15.70 1.99
N SER A 96 -12.71 -15.37 1.60
CA SER A 96 -12.98 -14.53 0.44
C SER A 96 -14.34 -13.86 0.62
N GLN A 97 -14.33 -12.59 0.98
CA GLN A 97 -15.54 -11.82 1.26
C GLN A 97 -15.40 -10.39 0.74
N SER A 98 -16.57 -9.79 0.45
CA SER A 98 -16.64 -8.36 0.19
C SER A 98 -16.22 -7.56 1.42
N LEU A 99 -15.42 -6.51 1.19
CA LEU A 99 -15.05 -5.55 2.23
C LEU A 99 -16.17 -4.54 2.55
N SER A 100 -17.35 -4.66 1.94
CA SER A 100 -18.50 -3.78 2.23
C SER A 100 -19.15 -4.05 3.58
N GLY A 101 -18.99 -5.25 4.15
CA GLY A 101 -19.50 -5.60 5.47
C GLY A 101 -18.54 -5.15 6.57
N ASN A 102 -19.02 -4.45 7.59
CA ASN A 102 -18.24 -4.10 8.76
C ASN A 102 -18.43 -5.13 9.87
N GLY A 103 -17.38 -5.36 10.65
CA GLY A 103 -17.37 -6.30 11.76
C GLY A 103 -16.12 -7.16 11.81
N THR A 104 -16.16 -8.17 12.67
CA THR A 104 -15.07 -9.14 12.85
C THR A 104 -15.52 -10.50 12.35
N PHE A 105 -14.72 -11.08 11.45
CA PHE A 105 -15.03 -12.35 10.78
C PHE A 105 -13.89 -13.34 11.01
N GLY A 106 -14.25 -14.59 11.30
CA GLY A 106 -13.31 -15.70 11.37
C GLY A 106 -12.98 -16.26 10.00
N MET A 107 -11.82 -16.89 9.88
CA MET A 107 -11.39 -17.64 8.70
C MET A 107 -11.39 -19.13 8.96
N SER A 108 -11.41 -19.92 7.89
CA SER A 108 -11.11 -21.34 7.97
C SER A 108 -9.68 -21.55 8.45
N LYS A 109 -9.42 -22.70 9.08
CA LYS A 109 -8.06 -23.06 9.49
C LYS A 109 -7.20 -23.40 8.28
N GLY A 110 -5.96 -22.95 8.34
CA GLY A 110 -4.95 -23.21 7.33
C GLY A 110 -3.66 -23.73 7.92
N VAL A 111 -2.57 -23.59 7.19
CA VAL A 111 -1.23 -24.02 7.59
C VAL A 111 -0.38 -22.79 7.90
N ALA A 112 0.23 -22.75 9.08
CA ALA A 112 1.12 -21.68 9.49
C ALA A 112 2.25 -21.45 8.50
N GLY A 113 2.64 -20.20 8.28
CA GLY A 113 3.71 -19.78 7.39
C GLY A 113 3.42 -18.48 6.69
N SER A 114 3.95 -18.32 5.49
CA SER A 114 3.69 -17.14 4.66
C SER A 114 2.32 -17.27 3.98
N TRP A 115 1.37 -16.48 4.45
CA TRP A 115 0.03 -16.41 3.87
C TRP A 115 -0.02 -15.33 2.80
N THR A 116 -0.98 -15.44 1.89
CA THR A 116 -1.22 -14.44 0.85
C THR A 116 -2.48 -13.65 1.19
N ILE A 117 -2.36 -12.34 1.23
CA ILE A 117 -3.48 -11.42 1.38
C ILE A 117 -3.67 -10.70 0.05
N ARG A 118 -4.85 -10.83 -0.53
CA ARG A 118 -5.20 -10.23 -1.81
C ARG A 118 -6.38 -9.29 -1.64
N VAL A 119 -6.23 -8.05 -2.10
CA VAL A 119 -7.29 -7.04 -2.11
C VAL A 119 -7.59 -6.69 -3.55
N GLN A 120 -8.79 -7.02 -4.01
CA GLN A 120 -9.22 -6.80 -5.39
C GLN A 120 -10.27 -5.70 -5.44
N PHE A 121 -9.93 -4.60 -6.11
CA PHE A 121 -10.83 -3.48 -6.37
C PHE A 121 -11.40 -3.57 -7.78
N THR A 122 -12.70 -3.32 -7.91
CA THR A 122 -13.39 -3.20 -9.21
C THR A 122 -14.24 -1.93 -9.21
N ASN A 123 -13.82 -0.92 -9.96
CA ASN A 123 -14.47 0.39 -10.03
C ASN A 123 -14.83 0.95 -8.64
N TYR A 124 -13.95 0.72 -7.68
CA TYR A 124 -14.21 1.01 -6.28
C TYR A 124 -13.98 2.49 -5.97
N SER A 125 -14.90 3.07 -5.22
CA SER A 125 -14.77 4.38 -4.60
C SER A 125 -15.13 4.29 -3.13
N GLY A 126 -14.34 4.90 -2.26
CA GLY A 126 -14.57 4.92 -0.82
C GLY A 126 -13.32 4.74 0.01
N THR A 127 -13.50 4.41 1.28
CA THR A 127 -12.45 4.14 2.25
C THR A 127 -12.43 2.66 2.59
N ILE A 128 -11.26 2.06 2.55
CA ILE A 128 -11.00 0.69 2.99
C ILE A 128 -10.16 0.72 4.25
N ASP A 129 -10.60 0.00 5.25
CA ASP A 129 -9.86 -0.27 6.48
C ASP A 129 -10.13 -1.71 6.91
N PHE A 130 -9.08 -2.50 7.00
CA PHE A 130 -9.18 -3.83 7.58
C PHE A 130 -7.88 -4.25 8.28
N ASN A 131 -8.03 -5.12 9.26
CA ASN A 131 -6.93 -5.71 10.01
C ASN A 131 -7.10 -7.22 10.04
N VAL A 132 -6.04 -7.95 9.74
CA VAL A 132 -5.97 -9.41 9.85
C VAL A 132 -5.03 -9.76 10.98
N GLN A 133 -5.50 -10.53 11.93
CA GLN A 133 -4.74 -10.94 13.12
C GLN A 133 -4.79 -12.45 13.31
N LYS A 134 -3.67 -13.00 13.75
CA LYS A 134 -3.62 -14.38 14.23
C LYS A 134 -4.59 -14.55 15.39
N GLN A 135 -5.30 -15.66 15.38
CA GLN A 135 -6.17 -16.10 16.45
C GLN A 135 -5.49 -17.13 17.36
#